data_2ef8b493734562e859f94d3b418650ba
#
_entry.id   2ef8b493734562e859f94d3b418650ba
#
_cell.length_a   1.000
_cell.length_b   1.000
_cell.length_c   1.000
_cell.angle_alpha   90.00
_cell.angle_beta   90.00
_cell.angle_gamma   90.00
#
_symmetry.space_group_name_H-M   'P 1'
#
loop_
_entity.id
_entity.type
_entity.pdbx_description
1 polymer ?
#
loop_
_entity_poly.entity_id
_entity_poly.type
_entity_poly.pdbx_seq_one_letter_code
_entity_poly.pdbx_strand_id
1 'polypeptide(L)'
;KLTVRKIILLIFFLVFNFSFSQGLKTSGKKIVDKNGNEVLLRGMGPGGWLVMEGYMNQSAGLAGPQHEIKNKLIELMGKDKTETFFAEWRKNHFTKRDVDSLAAWGFNSIRLPMHYNLMTLPIEDEPIAGENTWIEEGFTIIDNLLEWARPHNMYVILDMHAAPGGQGYNADISDYDSSKASLWESTANQNKLVALWKKIAERYKDNEWIGGYDLINETNWDLPGGTLLRQVFERITTAIREVDKNHIIYIEGNDYANNFTGLTPPWDDNMVYSFHKYWSTCLLYTSPSPRDQSGSRKA
;
A
#
# COMPACT_ATOMS: atom_id res chain seq x y z
N LYS A 1 -50.41 19.43 -21.09
CA LYS A 1 -50.06 18.88 -19.73
C LYS A 1 -49.24 17.61 -19.81
N LEU A 2 -49.26 16.89 -20.96
CA LEU A 2 -48.44 15.64 -21.12
C LEU A 2 -46.99 15.94 -21.47
N THR A 3 -46.69 17.07 -22.10
CA THR A 3 -45.35 17.46 -22.57
C THR A 3 -44.43 17.89 -21.43
N VAL A 4 -44.93 18.56 -20.42
CA VAL A 4 -44.14 19.02 -19.28
C VAL A 4 -43.72 17.84 -18.36
N ARG A 5 -44.57 16.83 -18.17
CA ARG A 5 -44.27 15.64 -17.40
C ARG A 5 -43.17 14.76 -18.07
N LYS A 6 -43.19 14.70 -19.41
CA LYS A 6 -42.14 13.97 -20.17
C LYS A 6 -40.78 14.67 -20.14
N ILE A 7 -40.76 16.00 -20.15
CA ILE A 7 -39.55 16.80 -20.04
C ILE A 7 -38.95 16.68 -18.63
N ILE A 8 -39.79 16.71 -17.59
CA ILE A 8 -39.30 16.50 -16.21
C ILE A 8 -38.76 15.10 -16.01
N LEU A 9 -39.35 14.06 -16.58
CA LEU A 9 -38.79 12.70 -16.55
C LEU A 9 -37.46 12.57 -17.34
N LEU A 10 -37.32 13.27 -18.46
CA LEU A 10 -36.07 13.29 -19.23
C LEU A 10 -34.96 14.03 -18.50
N ILE A 11 -35.27 15.12 -17.81
CA ILE A 11 -34.32 15.86 -16.98
C ILE A 11 -33.92 15.04 -15.75
N PHE A 12 -34.83 14.27 -15.15
CA PHE A 12 -34.51 13.38 -14.02
C PHE A 12 -33.63 12.19 -14.45
N PHE A 13 -33.76 11.71 -15.69
CA PHE A 13 -32.86 10.66 -16.24
C PHE A 13 -31.49 11.19 -16.64
N LEU A 14 -31.36 12.48 -16.99
CA LEU A 14 -30.08 13.12 -17.32
C LEU A 14 -29.26 13.53 -16.07
N VAL A 15 -29.90 13.65 -14.93
CA VAL A 15 -29.21 14.04 -13.67
C VAL A 15 -28.57 12.83 -12.94
N PHE A 16 -28.88 11.59 -13.35
CA PHE A 16 -28.36 10.38 -12.69
C PHE A 16 -27.12 9.76 -13.35
N ASN A 17 -26.55 10.41 -14.36
CA ASN A 17 -25.24 10.03 -14.91
C ASN A 17 -24.14 11.01 -14.48
N PHE A 18 -24.07 11.40 -13.23
CA PHE A 18 -22.78 11.76 -12.65
C PHE A 18 -22.00 10.48 -12.43
N SER A 19 -21.38 9.97 -13.48
CA SER A 19 -20.23 9.11 -13.35
C SER A 19 -19.16 9.92 -12.63
N PHE A 20 -19.06 9.75 -11.32
CA PHE A 20 -17.87 10.18 -10.60
C PHE A 20 -16.67 9.65 -11.35
N SER A 21 -15.71 10.51 -11.61
CA SER A 21 -14.51 10.18 -12.33
C SER A 21 -13.85 8.96 -11.68
N GLN A 22 -13.98 7.82 -12.30
CA GLN A 22 -13.27 6.63 -11.88
C GLN A 22 -11.80 6.84 -12.23
N GLY A 23 -10.90 6.63 -11.27
CA GLY A 23 -9.47 6.60 -11.49
C GLY A 23 -9.05 5.46 -12.43
N LEU A 24 -8.14 4.63 -12.00
CA LEU A 24 -7.72 3.43 -12.74
C LEU A 24 -8.70 2.28 -12.55
N LYS A 25 -8.83 1.44 -13.59
CA LYS A 25 -9.57 0.18 -13.52
C LYS A 25 -8.90 -0.90 -14.37
N THR A 26 -9.26 -2.15 -14.13
CA THR A 26 -8.85 -3.27 -14.97
C THR A 26 -9.74 -3.39 -16.23
N SER A 27 -9.14 -3.79 -17.33
CA SER A 27 -9.84 -4.16 -18.56
C SER A 27 -9.12 -5.35 -19.21
N GLY A 28 -9.62 -6.55 -18.96
CA GLY A 28 -8.92 -7.79 -19.29
C GLY A 28 -7.57 -7.88 -18.55
N LYS A 29 -6.45 -7.89 -19.30
CA LYS A 29 -5.09 -7.94 -18.74
C LYS A 29 -4.42 -6.57 -18.64
N LYS A 30 -5.18 -5.48 -18.77
CA LYS A 30 -4.66 -4.12 -18.80
C LYS A 30 -5.23 -3.31 -17.65
N ILE A 31 -4.46 -2.33 -17.22
CA ILE A 31 -4.95 -1.22 -16.39
C ILE A 31 -5.28 -0.08 -17.37
N VAL A 32 -6.44 0.53 -17.22
CA VAL A 32 -6.90 1.61 -18.06
C VAL A 32 -7.37 2.81 -17.24
N ASP A 33 -7.27 4.00 -17.82
CA ASP A 33 -7.84 5.23 -17.27
C ASP A 33 -9.36 5.31 -17.45
N LYS A 34 -9.96 6.38 -16.98
CA LYS A 34 -11.40 6.67 -17.11
C LYS A 34 -11.91 6.73 -18.56
N ASN A 35 -11.02 6.98 -19.52
CA ASN A 35 -11.34 7.04 -20.94
C ASN A 35 -11.16 5.69 -21.65
N GLY A 36 -10.68 4.66 -20.94
CA GLY A 36 -10.38 3.34 -21.50
C GLY A 36 -8.99 3.24 -22.13
N ASN A 37 -8.13 4.24 -22.01
CA ASN A 37 -6.77 4.19 -22.51
C ASN A 37 -5.90 3.36 -21.57
N GLU A 38 -5.05 2.50 -22.14
CA GLU A 38 -4.09 1.71 -21.37
C GLU A 38 -3.09 2.60 -20.64
N VAL A 39 -2.91 2.33 -19.36
CA VAL A 39 -1.94 3.00 -18.48
C VAL A 39 -0.89 2.00 -18.07
N LEU A 40 0.36 2.24 -18.48
CA LEU A 40 1.51 1.54 -17.94
C LEU A 40 2.01 2.32 -16.73
N LEU A 41 1.85 1.72 -15.54
CA LEU A 41 2.34 2.31 -14.31
C LEU A 41 3.86 2.20 -14.24
N ARG A 42 4.53 3.33 -14.40
CA ARG A 42 5.97 3.49 -14.17
C ARG A 42 6.14 4.17 -12.83
N GLY A 43 6.27 3.36 -11.79
CA GLY A 43 6.27 3.80 -10.42
C GLY A 43 7.61 3.76 -9.73
N MET A 44 7.66 4.43 -8.58
CA MET A 44 8.72 4.33 -7.61
C MET A 44 8.11 4.16 -6.22
N GLY A 45 8.73 3.32 -5.39
CA GLY A 45 8.40 3.18 -3.97
C GLY A 45 9.36 4.02 -3.12
N PRO A 46 8.89 4.98 -2.31
CA PRO A 46 9.73 5.70 -1.36
C PRO A 46 10.03 4.81 -0.14
N GLY A 47 10.90 3.82 -0.33
CA GLY A 47 11.33 2.90 0.72
C GLY A 47 12.03 3.62 1.87
N GLY A 48 11.89 3.09 3.08
CA GLY A 48 12.47 3.68 4.28
C GLY A 48 11.74 4.94 4.79
N TRP A 49 10.71 5.42 4.10
CA TRP A 49 9.99 6.64 4.51
C TRP A 49 9.04 6.38 5.68
N LEU A 50 8.02 5.55 5.48
CA LEU A 50 6.99 5.25 6.49
C LEU A 50 7.20 3.89 7.16
N VAL A 51 8.04 3.06 6.58
CA VAL A 51 8.55 1.81 7.13
C VAL A 51 10.07 1.83 6.98
N MET A 52 10.79 1.69 8.09
CA MET A 52 12.24 1.55 8.06
C MET A 52 12.61 0.07 7.99
N GLU A 53 13.42 -0.27 7.01
CA GLU A 53 13.98 -1.60 6.81
C GLU A 53 15.49 -1.53 7.02
N GLY A 54 16.01 -2.30 7.98
CA GLY A 54 17.39 -2.18 8.44
C GLY A 54 18.44 -2.39 7.34
N TYR A 55 18.17 -3.30 6.40
CA TYR A 55 19.09 -3.53 5.27
C TYR A 55 19.14 -2.32 4.30
N MET A 56 18.02 -1.61 4.11
CA MET A 56 17.99 -0.39 3.30
C MET A 56 18.69 0.77 3.99
N ASN A 57 18.50 0.89 5.29
CA ASN A 57 19.10 1.96 6.12
C ASN A 57 20.54 1.64 6.57
N GLN A 58 21.09 0.48 6.17
CA GLN A 58 22.41 -0.02 6.58
C GLN A 58 22.54 -0.20 8.10
N SER A 59 21.42 -0.45 8.79
CA SER A 59 21.37 -0.68 10.23
C SER A 59 21.20 -2.16 10.62
N ALA A 60 21.01 -3.06 9.66
CA ALA A 60 20.69 -4.48 9.90
C ALA A 60 21.69 -5.21 10.82
N GLY A 61 22.93 -4.75 10.90
CA GLY A 61 23.92 -5.28 11.86
C GLY A 61 23.67 -4.91 13.32
N LEU A 62 22.76 -3.95 13.58
CA LEU A 62 22.40 -3.45 14.92
C LEU A 62 20.91 -3.67 15.21
N ALA A 63 20.06 -3.41 14.23
CA ALA A 63 18.62 -3.56 14.29
C ALA A 63 18.06 -3.66 12.88
N GLY A 64 17.29 -4.70 12.58
CA GLY A 64 16.68 -4.96 11.29
C GLY A 64 15.28 -4.32 11.18
N PRO A 65 14.29 -4.83 11.91
CA PRO A 65 12.91 -4.32 11.87
C PRO A 65 12.78 -2.94 12.53
N GLN A 66 11.74 -2.21 12.11
CA GLN A 66 11.54 -0.82 12.57
C GLN A 66 11.38 -0.71 14.10
N HIS A 67 10.69 -1.65 14.74
CA HIS A 67 10.53 -1.62 16.21
C HIS A 67 11.87 -1.76 16.93
N GLU A 68 12.79 -2.59 16.44
CA GLU A 68 14.14 -2.72 17.01
C GLU A 68 14.96 -1.44 16.77
N ILE A 69 14.90 -0.87 15.55
CA ILE A 69 15.54 0.42 15.24
C ILE A 69 15.05 1.49 16.23
N LYS A 70 13.74 1.56 16.45
CA LYS A 70 13.13 2.50 17.40
C LYS A 70 13.62 2.26 18.81
N ASN A 71 13.67 1.00 19.26
CA ASN A 71 14.16 0.66 20.59
C ASN A 71 15.62 1.04 20.78
N LYS A 72 16.48 0.80 19.79
CA LYS A 72 17.89 1.22 19.84
C LYS A 72 18.06 2.74 19.91
N LEU A 73 17.22 3.48 19.21
CA LEU A 73 17.22 4.94 19.30
C LEU A 73 16.73 5.42 20.68
N ILE A 74 15.74 4.76 21.27
CA ILE A 74 15.27 5.05 22.63
C ILE A 74 16.40 4.79 23.66
N GLU A 75 17.12 3.67 23.54
CA GLU A 75 18.29 3.37 24.36
C GLU A 75 19.38 4.45 24.25
N LEU A 76 19.61 4.93 23.03
CA LEU A 76 20.68 5.89 22.73
C LEU A 76 20.36 7.32 23.21
N MET A 77 19.14 7.80 22.97
CA MET A 77 18.83 9.23 23.14
C MET A 77 17.54 9.54 23.93
N GLY A 78 16.84 8.50 24.39
CA GLY A 78 15.57 8.60 25.12
C GLY A 78 14.34 8.74 24.20
N LYS A 79 13.16 8.46 24.79
CA LYS A 79 11.88 8.38 24.04
C LYS A 79 11.55 9.68 23.30
N ASP A 80 11.58 10.82 23.96
CA ASP A 80 11.14 12.10 23.39
C ASP A 80 11.98 12.52 22.17
N LYS A 81 13.29 12.30 22.23
CA LYS A 81 14.18 12.59 21.09
C LYS A 81 13.98 11.60 19.96
N THR A 82 13.67 10.35 20.27
CA THR A 82 13.35 9.33 19.25
C THR A 82 12.06 9.67 18.52
N GLU A 83 11.02 10.08 19.24
CA GLU A 83 9.77 10.52 18.58
C GLU A 83 10.01 11.77 17.71
N THR A 84 10.80 12.73 18.19
CA THR A 84 11.22 13.90 17.39
C THR A 84 11.98 13.48 16.13
N PHE A 85 12.91 12.51 16.26
CA PHE A 85 13.66 11.97 15.12
C PHE A 85 12.72 11.38 14.07
N PHE A 86 11.78 10.51 14.46
CA PHE A 86 10.85 9.89 13.52
C PHE A 86 9.92 10.93 12.87
N ALA A 87 9.47 11.94 13.60
CA ALA A 87 8.67 13.03 13.05
C ALA A 87 9.46 13.84 11.99
N GLU A 88 10.70 14.22 12.30
CA GLU A 88 11.57 14.94 11.35
C GLU A 88 12.01 14.04 10.18
N TRP A 89 12.21 12.72 10.40
CA TRP A 89 12.47 11.76 9.34
C TRP A 89 11.32 11.74 8.34
N ARG A 90 10.08 11.52 8.80
CA ARG A 90 8.89 11.49 7.92
C ARG A 90 8.67 12.79 7.16
N LYS A 91 8.98 13.92 7.79
CA LYS A 91 8.85 15.25 7.18
C LYS A 91 9.88 15.52 6.08
N ASN A 92 11.09 14.96 6.19
CA ASN A 92 12.22 15.35 5.34
C ASN A 92 12.71 14.24 4.39
N HIS A 93 12.37 12.98 4.63
CA HIS A 93 12.88 11.85 3.86
C HIS A 93 12.31 11.81 2.42
N PHE A 94 11.02 12.05 2.28
CA PHE A 94 10.35 12.15 0.99
C PHE A 94 9.42 13.37 0.98
N THR A 95 9.58 14.25 0.01
CA THR A 95 8.99 15.58 0.01
C THR A 95 8.34 15.91 -1.34
N LYS A 96 7.62 17.03 -1.42
CA LYS A 96 7.09 17.52 -2.70
C LYS A 96 8.15 17.63 -3.79
N ARG A 97 9.39 18.02 -3.43
CA ARG A 97 10.50 18.14 -4.38
C ARG A 97 10.86 16.81 -5.04
N ASP A 98 10.73 15.71 -4.28
CA ASP A 98 11.00 14.36 -4.80
C ASP A 98 9.90 13.94 -5.77
N VAL A 99 8.64 14.24 -5.47
CA VAL A 99 7.49 14.01 -6.37
C VAL A 99 7.66 14.83 -7.66
N ASP A 100 8.02 16.11 -7.57
CA ASP A 100 8.26 16.97 -8.74
C ASP A 100 9.40 16.38 -9.61
N SER A 101 10.47 15.85 -8.96
CA SER A 101 11.59 15.22 -9.67
C SER A 101 11.21 13.93 -10.36
N LEU A 102 10.43 13.07 -9.70
CA LEU A 102 9.91 11.82 -10.28
C LEU A 102 9.07 12.12 -11.53
N ALA A 103 8.17 13.10 -11.44
CA ALA A 103 7.37 13.53 -12.57
C ALA A 103 8.24 14.03 -13.75
N ALA A 104 9.25 14.83 -13.46
CA ALA A 104 10.20 15.31 -14.47
C ALA A 104 11.00 14.19 -15.14
N TRP A 105 11.23 13.07 -14.44
CA TRP A 105 11.88 11.87 -14.97
C TRP A 105 10.92 10.90 -15.69
N GLY A 106 9.64 11.25 -15.77
CA GLY A 106 8.63 10.48 -16.51
C GLY A 106 7.98 9.34 -15.72
N PHE A 107 8.10 9.33 -14.39
CA PHE A 107 7.30 8.48 -13.53
C PHE A 107 5.86 8.99 -13.51
N ASN A 108 4.90 8.08 -13.42
CA ASN A 108 3.47 8.38 -13.37
C ASN A 108 2.74 7.72 -12.19
N SER A 109 3.49 7.09 -11.30
CA SER A 109 2.92 6.48 -10.10
C SER A 109 3.92 6.40 -8.95
N ILE A 110 3.38 6.34 -7.74
CA ILE A 110 4.11 6.10 -6.50
C ILE A 110 3.41 4.95 -5.79
N ARG A 111 4.13 3.88 -5.46
CA ARG A 111 3.65 2.85 -4.52
C ARG A 111 4.16 3.24 -3.15
N LEU A 112 3.23 3.57 -2.24
CA LEU A 112 3.53 4.09 -0.91
C LEU A 112 3.57 2.97 0.13
N PRO A 113 4.76 2.51 0.55
CA PRO A 113 4.90 1.56 1.65
C PRO A 113 4.47 2.20 2.97
N MET A 114 3.42 1.66 3.61
CA MET A 114 2.84 2.21 4.84
C MET A 114 3.00 1.25 6.01
N HIS A 115 3.25 1.80 7.18
CA HIS A 115 3.13 1.06 8.43
C HIS A 115 1.77 1.34 9.08
N TYR A 116 1.05 0.29 9.47
CA TYR A 116 -0.30 0.41 10.05
C TYR A 116 -0.36 1.33 11.28
N ASN A 117 0.72 1.35 12.09
CA ASN A 117 0.76 2.10 13.35
C ASN A 117 0.79 3.63 13.18
N LEU A 118 0.93 4.13 11.96
CA LEU A 118 0.74 5.55 11.64
C LEU A 118 -0.75 5.93 11.51
N MET A 119 -1.65 4.95 11.47
CA MET A 119 -3.08 5.15 11.24
C MET A 119 -3.97 4.56 12.33
N THR A 120 -3.46 3.61 13.13
CA THR A 120 -4.18 3.02 14.28
C THR A 120 -3.18 2.47 15.31
N LEU A 121 -3.63 2.32 16.56
CA LEU A 121 -2.81 1.70 17.61
C LEU A 121 -2.65 0.18 17.38
N PRO A 122 -1.55 -0.43 17.86
CA PRO A 122 -1.45 -1.89 18.02
C PRO A 122 -2.59 -2.42 18.88
N ILE A 123 -2.95 -3.69 18.70
CA ILE A 123 -4.09 -4.29 19.46
C ILE A 123 -3.86 -4.27 20.98
N GLU A 124 -2.61 -4.39 21.41
CA GLU A 124 -2.22 -4.36 22.83
C GLU A 124 -2.30 -2.96 23.48
N ASP A 125 -2.25 -1.91 22.68
CA ASP A 125 -2.28 -0.50 23.14
C ASP A 125 -3.68 0.12 23.01
N GLU A 126 -4.66 -0.62 22.48
CA GLU A 126 -6.03 -0.13 22.38
C GLU A 126 -6.66 0.02 23.77
N PRO A 127 -7.25 1.19 24.09
CA PRO A 127 -7.91 1.43 25.36
C PRO A 127 -9.05 0.44 25.64
N ILE A 128 -9.73 -0.01 24.60
CA ILE A 128 -10.83 -0.96 24.64
C ILE A 128 -10.56 -2.08 23.65
N ALA A 129 -10.49 -3.31 24.14
CA ALA A 129 -10.20 -4.46 23.31
C ALA A 129 -11.25 -4.64 22.20
N GLY A 130 -10.78 -4.81 20.98
CA GLY A 130 -11.64 -4.97 19.79
C GLY A 130 -12.10 -3.68 19.13
N GLU A 131 -11.78 -2.52 19.70
CA GLU A 131 -11.98 -1.22 19.07
C GLU A 131 -10.74 -0.78 18.28
N ASN A 132 -10.88 0.34 17.54
CA ASN A 132 -9.79 0.90 16.75
C ASN A 132 -9.67 2.40 17.03
N THR A 133 -8.57 2.79 17.65
CA THR A 133 -8.20 4.20 17.81
C THR A 133 -7.50 4.66 16.54
N TRP A 134 -8.10 5.64 15.85
CA TRP A 134 -7.55 6.19 14.61
C TRP A 134 -6.53 7.29 14.91
N ILE A 135 -5.41 7.26 14.18
CA ILE A 135 -4.32 8.24 14.24
C ILE A 135 -4.27 8.99 12.91
N GLU A 136 -4.39 10.31 12.96
CA GLU A 136 -4.46 11.14 11.74
C GLU A 136 -3.11 11.32 11.03
N GLU A 137 -1.99 10.98 11.64
CA GLU A 137 -0.66 11.22 11.07
C GLU A 137 -0.49 10.55 9.72
N GLY A 138 -0.76 9.23 9.62
CA GLY A 138 -0.65 8.49 8.37
C GLY A 138 -1.60 9.03 7.28
N PHE A 139 -2.82 9.36 7.65
CA PHE A 139 -3.78 9.95 6.71
C PHE A 139 -3.33 11.32 6.21
N THR A 140 -2.79 12.18 7.08
CA THR A 140 -2.25 13.49 6.69
C THR A 140 -1.09 13.36 5.71
N ILE A 141 -0.22 12.37 5.89
CA ILE A 141 0.89 12.09 4.97
C ILE A 141 0.36 11.67 3.59
N ILE A 142 -0.64 10.79 3.56
CA ILE A 142 -1.29 10.35 2.30
C ILE A 142 -1.96 11.55 1.62
N ASP A 143 -2.69 12.38 2.34
CA ASP A 143 -3.37 13.57 1.81
C ASP A 143 -2.35 14.54 1.16
N ASN A 144 -1.23 14.81 1.85
CA ASN A 144 -0.15 15.66 1.31
C ASN A 144 0.47 15.04 0.06
N LEU A 145 0.73 13.74 0.06
CA LEU A 145 1.28 13.05 -1.11
C LEU A 145 0.35 13.14 -2.32
N LEU A 146 -0.95 12.98 -2.11
CA LEU A 146 -1.97 13.13 -3.16
C LEU A 146 -2.04 14.57 -3.69
N GLU A 147 -1.90 15.57 -2.82
CA GLU A 147 -1.81 16.98 -3.24
C GLU A 147 -0.57 17.23 -4.10
N TRP A 148 0.57 16.63 -3.78
CA TRP A 148 1.80 16.76 -4.56
C TRP A 148 1.75 15.99 -5.88
N ALA A 149 1.11 14.83 -5.91
CA ALA A 149 1.03 13.93 -7.07
C ALA A 149 0.02 14.42 -8.13
N ARG A 150 -1.12 14.96 -7.69
CA ARG A 150 -2.23 15.39 -8.55
C ARG A 150 -1.83 16.35 -9.69
N PRO A 151 -1.03 17.42 -9.46
CA PRO A 151 -0.63 18.35 -10.54
C PRO A 151 0.19 17.68 -11.65
N HIS A 152 0.80 16.53 -11.34
CA HIS A 152 1.64 15.76 -12.27
C HIS A 152 0.90 14.58 -12.92
N ASN A 153 -0.41 14.40 -12.66
CA ASN A 153 -1.17 13.24 -13.07
C ASN A 153 -0.53 11.91 -12.63
N MET A 154 0.01 11.87 -11.41
CA MET A 154 0.62 10.69 -10.82
C MET A 154 -0.36 9.98 -9.92
N TYR A 155 -0.48 8.66 -10.10
CA TYR A 155 -1.29 7.80 -9.25
C TYR A 155 -0.52 7.38 -8.00
N VAL A 156 -1.21 7.28 -6.87
CA VAL A 156 -0.66 6.76 -5.62
C VAL A 156 -1.31 5.41 -5.31
N ILE A 157 -0.50 4.35 -5.26
CA ILE A 157 -0.93 3.02 -4.82
C ILE A 157 -0.60 2.92 -3.33
N LEU A 158 -1.62 2.69 -2.50
CA LEU A 158 -1.46 2.55 -1.07
C LEU A 158 -1.11 1.10 -0.75
N ASP A 159 0.07 0.88 -0.19
CA ASP A 159 0.62 -0.43 0.12
C ASP A 159 0.70 -0.65 1.63
N MET A 160 0.02 -1.66 2.16
CA MET A 160 0.17 -2.06 3.56
C MET A 160 1.44 -2.89 3.71
N HIS A 161 2.55 -2.19 3.86
CA HIS A 161 3.88 -2.77 3.88
C HIS A 161 4.21 -3.47 5.20
N ALA A 162 3.73 -2.92 6.31
CA ALA A 162 3.78 -3.55 7.62
C ALA A 162 2.37 -3.58 8.22
N ALA A 163 1.77 -4.76 8.25
CA ALA A 163 0.41 -5.02 8.73
C ALA A 163 0.38 -5.25 10.26
N PRO A 164 -0.78 -5.09 10.92
CA PRO A 164 -0.93 -5.40 12.35
C PRO A 164 -0.41 -6.79 12.71
N GLY A 165 0.54 -6.86 13.62
CA GLY A 165 1.21 -8.08 14.07
C GLY A 165 2.33 -8.58 13.15
N GLY A 166 2.53 -7.97 11.97
CA GLY A 166 3.50 -8.42 10.98
C GLY A 166 3.01 -9.62 10.14
N GLN A 167 3.19 -9.55 8.83
CA GLN A 167 2.70 -10.54 7.87
C GLN A 167 3.76 -11.55 7.42
N GLY A 168 4.99 -11.47 7.91
CA GLY A 168 6.08 -12.33 7.43
C GLY A 168 7.15 -12.59 8.47
N TYR A 169 7.81 -13.76 8.37
CA TYR A 169 8.98 -14.10 9.20
C TYR A 169 10.17 -13.18 8.96
N ASN A 170 10.26 -12.56 7.77
CA ASN A 170 11.25 -11.52 7.52
C ASN A 170 10.81 -10.23 8.22
N ALA A 171 11.27 -10.10 9.47
CA ALA A 171 10.92 -8.98 10.32
C ALA A 171 11.38 -7.62 9.78
N ASP A 172 12.50 -7.58 9.04
CA ASP A 172 13.01 -6.36 8.41
C ASP A 172 12.00 -5.71 7.47
N ILE A 173 11.18 -6.53 6.79
CA ILE A 173 10.16 -6.06 5.84
C ILE A 173 8.82 -5.80 6.54
N SER A 174 8.40 -6.75 7.40
CA SER A 174 7.05 -6.79 7.97
C SER A 174 6.90 -6.12 9.34
N ASP A 175 8.02 -5.70 9.94
CA ASP A 175 8.12 -5.25 11.33
C ASP A 175 7.54 -6.29 12.34
N TYR A 176 7.66 -7.59 12.01
CA TYR A 176 7.19 -8.67 12.86
C TYR A 176 8.00 -8.76 14.15
N ASP A 177 7.32 -8.72 15.29
CA ASP A 177 7.88 -8.96 16.61
C ASP A 177 7.53 -10.39 17.05
N SER A 178 8.52 -11.27 17.07
CA SER A 178 8.34 -12.69 17.40
C SER A 178 7.92 -12.96 18.85
N SER A 179 7.93 -11.95 19.72
CA SER A 179 7.39 -12.02 21.08
C SER A 179 5.87 -11.86 21.13
N LYS A 180 5.24 -11.51 19.99
CA LYS A 180 3.82 -11.24 19.86
C LYS A 180 3.19 -12.13 18.77
N ALA A 181 1.87 -12.26 18.82
CA ALA A 181 1.15 -12.97 17.77
C ALA A 181 1.18 -12.21 16.44
N SER A 182 1.56 -12.89 15.37
CA SER A 182 1.56 -12.38 14.01
C SER A 182 0.15 -12.05 13.49
N LEU A 183 0.07 -11.45 12.30
CA LEU A 183 -1.18 -11.29 11.56
C LEU A 183 -1.93 -12.63 11.39
N TRP A 184 -1.20 -13.70 11.14
CA TRP A 184 -1.78 -15.00 10.81
C TRP A 184 -2.25 -15.78 12.04
N GLU A 185 -1.64 -15.53 13.19
CA GLU A 185 -1.95 -16.18 14.48
C GLU A 185 -3.02 -15.43 15.29
N SER A 186 -3.32 -14.17 14.94
CA SER A 186 -4.24 -13.31 15.69
C SER A 186 -5.43 -12.85 14.86
N THR A 187 -6.61 -13.36 15.18
CA THR A 187 -7.88 -12.85 14.61
C THR A 187 -8.08 -11.36 14.93
N ALA A 188 -7.59 -10.87 16.06
CA ALA A 188 -7.68 -9.47 16.42
C ALA A 188 -6.83 -8.59 15.48
N ASN A 189 -5.60 -9.01 15.13
CA ASN A 189 -4.77 -8.33 14.13
C ASN A 189 -5.43 -8.33 12.74
N GLN A 190 -6.01 -9.46 12.33
CA GLN A 190 -6.76 -9.55 11.07
C GLN A 190 -7.97 -8.62 11.06
N ASN A 191 -8.76 -8.58 12.13
CA ASN A 191 -9.91 -7.69 12.25
C ASN A 191 -9.49 -6.21 12.19
N LYS A 192 -8.39 -5.86 12.83
CA LYS A 192 -7.82 -4.52 12.78
C LYS A 192 -7.40 -4.15 11.36
N LEU A 193 -6.73 -5.04 10.64
CA LEU A 193 -6.35 -4.82 9.25
C LEU A 193 -7.56 -4.62 8.33
N VAL A 194 -8.61 -5.43 8.51
CA VAL A 194 -9.88 -5.28 7.76
C VAL A 194 -10.53 -3.92 8.03
N ALA A 195 -10.60 -3.51 9.31
CA ALA A 195 -11.17 -2.24 9.70
C ALA A 195 -10.34 -1.05 9.19
N LEU A 196 -9.02 -1.16 9.22
CA LEU A 196 -8.09 -0.15 8.71
C LEU A 196 -8.27 0.06 7.20
N TRP A 197 -8.32 -1.01 6.40
CA TRP A 197 -8.55 -0.91 4.96
C TRP A 197 -9.93 -0.32 4.64
N LYS A 198 -10.97 -0.67 5.39
CA LYS A 198 -12.28 -0.03 5.22
C LYS A 198 -12.20 1.47 5.51
N LYS A 199 -11.48 1.87 6.57
CA LYS A 199 -11.28 3.28 6.95
C LYS A 199 -10.51 4.05 5.88
N ILE A 200 -9.45 3.45 5.32
CA ILE A 200 -8.68 4.03 4.20
C ILE A 200 -9.58 4.19 2.98
N ALA A 201 -10.28 3.13 2.58
CA ALA A 201 -11.16 3.16 1.42
C ALA A 201 -12.31 4.18 1.58
N GLU A 202 -12.91 4.29 2.76
CA GLU A 202 -13.94 5.29 3.05
C GLU A 202 -13.44 6.72 2.84
N ARG A 203 -12.20 7.03 3.26
CA ARG A 203 -11.58 8.35 3.11
C ARG A 203 -11.27 8.68 1.66
N TYR A 204 -10.81 7.70 0.88
CA TYR A 204 -10.23 7.94 -0.45
C TYR A 204 -11.09 7.48 -1.63
N LYS A 205 -12.27 6.89 -1.42
CA LYS A 205 -13.15 6.33 -2.45
C LYS A 205 -13.47 7.25 -3.63
N ASP A 206 -13.43 8.56 -3.41
CA ASP A 206 -13.76 9.57 -4.42
C ASP A 206 -12.51 10.26 -4.99
N ASN A 207 -11.30 9.81 -4.64
CA ASN A 207 -10.05 10.41 -5.10
C ASN A 207 -9.49 9.67 -6.32
N GLU A 208 -9.63 10.26 -7.50
CA GLU A 208 -9.20 9.67 -8.78
C GLU A 208 -7.68 9.39 -8.88
N TRP A 209 -6.87 9.99 -8.00
CA TRP A 209 -5.41 9.82 -8.00
C TRP A 209 -4.94 8.66 -7.12
N ILE A 210 -5.85 8.00 -6.42
CA ILE A 210 -5.57 6.69 -5.84
C ILE A 210 -5.50 5.67 -6.98
N GLY A 211 -4.33 5.07 -7.17
CA GLY A 211 -4.09 4.04 -8.18
C GLY A 211 -4.63 2.67 -7.78
N GLY A 212 -4.92 2.49 -6.50
CA GLY A 212 -5.48 1.29 -5.92
C GLY A 212 -4.93 0.98 -4.52
N TYR A 213 -5.39 -0.11 -3.96
CA TYR A 213 -5.08 -0.61 -2.62
C TYR A 213 -4.30 -1.92 -2.72
N ASP A 214 -3.05 -1.91 -2.31
CA ASP A 214 -2.16 -3.07 -2.25
C ASP A 214 -2.23 -3.64 -0.83
N LEU A 215 -2.97 -4.72 -0.68
CA LEU A 215 -3.59 -5.08 0.59
C LEU A 215 -2.60 -5.56 1.66
N ILE A 216 -1.59 -6.32 1.28
CA ILE A 216 -0.56 -6.86 2.17
C ILE A 216 0.70 -7.10 1.35
N ASN A 217 1.79 -6.42 1.72
CA ASN A 217 3.09 -6.58 1.08
C ASN A 217 3.77 -7.90 1.47
N GLU A 218 4.37 -8.56 0.50
CA GLU A 218 5.40 -9.64 0.63
C GLU A 218 5.17 -10.63 1.79
N THR A 219 3.99 -11.22 1.87
CA THR A 219 3.76 -12.31 2.83
C THR A 219 4.83 -13.40 2.67
N ASN A 220 5.44 -13.80 3.78
CA ASN A 220 6.36 -14.94 3.83
C ASN A 220 6.12 -15.70 5.14
N TRP A 221 5.06 -16.51 5.15
CA TRP A 221 4.58 -17.25 6.30
C TRP A 221 4.18 -18.68 5.92
N ASP A 222 4.13 -19.59 6.88
CA ASP A 222 3.62 -20.93 6.63
C ASP A 222 2.10 -20.90 6.47
N LEU A 223 1.64 -20.78 5.23
CA LEU A 223 0.24 -20.67 4.82
C LEU A 223 -0.10 -21.77 3.80
N PRO A 224 -0.22 -23.02 4.24
CA PRO A 224 -0.39 -24.14 3.33
C PRO A 224 -1.63 -23.98 2.45
N GLY A 225 -1.43 -24.14 1.14
CA GLY A 225 -2.47 -24.02 0.13
C GLY A 225 -3.04 -22.61 -0.05
N GLY A 226 -2.51 -21.58 0.65
CA GLY A 226 -2.95 -20.20 0.53
C GLY A 226 -4.36 -19.91 1.09
N THR A 227 -4.98 -20.87 1.77
CA THR A 227 -6.38 -20.77 2.23
C THR A 227 -6.59 -19.59 3.19
N LEU A 228 -5.77 -19.50 4.23
CA LEU A 228 -5.89 -18.40 5.20
C LEU A 228 -5.56 -17.05 4.56
N LEU A 229 -4.53 -17.00 3.70
CA LEU A 229 -4.16 -15.79 2.97
C LEU A 229 -5.34 -15.29 2.13
N ARG A 230 -5.97 -16.17 1.37
CA ARG A 230 -7.17 -15.86 0.58
C ARG A 230 -8.33 -15.38 1.46
N GLN A 231 -8.63 -16.05 2.55
CA GLN A 231 -9.70 -15.65 3.47
C GLN A 231 -9.50 -14.24 4.02
N VAL A 232 -8.28 -13.89 4.39
CA VAL A 232 -7.96 -12.53 4.88
C VAL A 232 -8.14 -11.52 3.76
N PHE A 233 -7.63 -11.77 2.56
CA PHE A 233 -7.82 -10.89 1.40
C PHE A 233 -9.28 -10.70 1.03
N GLU A 234 -10.09 -11.77 1.00
CA GLU A 234 -11.53 -11.69 0.70
C GLU A 234 -12.28 -10.85 1.74
N ARG A 235 -11.93 -10.99 3.03
CA ARG A 235 -12.53 -10.17 4.11
C ARG A 235 -12.18 -8.69 3.94
N ILE A 236 -10.92 -8.36 3.62
CA ILE A 236 -10.49 -6.99 3.36
C ILE A 236 -11.20 -6.45 2.14
N THR A 237 -11.21 -7.19 1.02
CA THR A 237 -11.89 -6.79 -0.22
C THR A 237 -13.37 -6.51 0.03
N THR A 238 -14.05 -7.39 0.75
CA THR A 238 -15.46 -7.21 1.10
C THR A 238 -15.70 -5.91 1.87
N ALA A 239 -14.88 -5.64 2.88
CA ALA A 239 -14.98 -4.43 3.69
C ALA A 239 -14.69 -3.15 2.88
N ILE A 240 -13.70 -3.18 1.98
CA ILE A 240 -13.45 -2.09 1.03
C ILE A 240 -14.67 -1.88 0.13
N ARG A 241 -15.22 -2.95 -0.45
CA ARG A 241 -16.35 -2.89 -1.39
C ARG A 241 -17.67 -2.43 -0.76
N GLU A 242 -17.78 -2.44 0.56
CA GLU A 242 -18.92 -1.78 1.24
C GLU A 242 -18.94 -0.26 1.00
N VAL A 243 -17.77 0.36 0.89
CA VAL A 243 -17.62 1.83 0.82
C VAL A 243 -17.04 2.33 -0.50
N ASP A 244 -16.20 1.53 -1.16
CA ASP A 244 -15.53 1.86 -2.41
C ASP A 244 -15.73 0.76 -3.46
N LYS A 245 -16.44 1.08 -4.53
CA LYS A 245 -16.74 0.14 -5.62
C LYS A 245 -15.76 0.24 -6.80
N ASN A 246 -14.81 1.18 -6.77
CA ASN A 246 -14.13 1.65 -7.96
C ASN A 246 -12.63 1.35 -8.00
N HIS A 247 -11.90 1.55 -6.90
CA HIS A 247 -10.46 1.43 -6.93
C HIS A 247 -9.98 -0.02 -7.10
N ILE A 248 -8.84 -0.16 -7.78
CA ILE A 248 -8.19 -1.45 -8.00
C ILE A 248 -7.76 -2.05 -6.66
N ILE A 249 -7.99 -3.33 -6.49
CA ILE A 249 -7.43 -4.15 -5.41
C ILE A 249 -6.20 -4.88 -5.96
N TYR A 250 -5.04 -4.60 -5.39
CA TYR A 250 -3.83 -5.37 -5.65
C TYR A 250 -3.66 -6.42 -4.56
N ILE A 251 -3.31 -7.62 -4.96
CA ILE A 251 -2.98 -8.71 -4.04
C ILE A 251 -1.62 -9.30 -4.39
N GLU A 252 -0.87 -9.63 -3.38
CA GLU A 252 0.41 -10.28 -3.50
C GLU A 252 0.33 -11.74 -3.05
N GLY A 253 1.18 -12.57 -3.63
CA GLY A 253 1.31 -13.97 -3.24
C GLY A 253 2.12 -14.14 -1.95
N ASN A 254 2.10 -15.36 -1.40
CA ASN A 254 3.09 -15.76 -0.39
C ASN A 254 4.51 -15.85 -1.00
N ASP A 255 5.50 -16.22 -0.21
CA ASP A 255 6.90 -16.31 -0.64
C ASP A 255 7.41 -15.03 -1.33
N TYR A 256 7.24 -13.90 -0.62
CA TYR A 256 7.65 -12.57 -1.11
C TYR A 256 6.97 -12.20 -2.44
N ALA A 257 5.66 -12.32 -2.50
CA ALA A 257 4.84 -12.04 -3.68
C ALA A 257 5.10 -12.95 -4.90
N ASN A 258 5.61 -14.16 -4.70
CA ASN A 258 5.93 -15.10 -5.79
C ASN A 258 5.02 -16.33 -5.85
N ASN A 259 4.31 -16.67 -4.78
CA ASN A 259 3.48 -17.88 -4.70
C ASN A 259 1.99 -17.53 -4.59
N PHE A 260 1.24 -17.70 -5.67
CA PHE A 260 -0.20 -17.42 -5.76
C PHE A 260 -1.08 -18.67 -5.58
N THR A 261 -0.57 -19.74 -5.00
CA THR A 261 -1.34 -20.94 -4.69
C THR A 261 -2.54 -20.59 -3.82
N GLY A 262 -3.73 -21.01 -4.23
CA GLY A 262 -5.00 -20.75 -3.53
C GLY A 262 -5.61 -19.38 -3.80
N LEU A 263 -4.91 -18.45 -4.47
CA LEU A 263 -5.40 -17.10 -4.76
C LEU A 263 -6.17 -16.98 -6.08
N THR A 264 -6.24 -18.04 -6.87
CA THR A 264 -7.01 -18.09 -8.11
C THR A 264 -8.25 -18.96 -7.97
N PRO A 265 -9.37 -18.65 -8.69
CA PRO A 265 -9.60 -17.49 -9.55
C PRO A 265 -9.77 -16.19 -8.75
N PRO A 266 -9.72 -15.01 -9.42
CA PRO A 266 -10.01 -13.73 -8.78
C PRO A 266 -11.43 -13.72 -8.21
N TRP A 267 -11.63 -12.97 -7.12
CA TRP A 267 -12.92 -12.84 -6.42
C TRP A 267 -13.52 -11.44 -6.51
N ASP A 268 -12.84 -10.54 -7.25
CA ASP A 268 -13.30 -9.18 -7.51
C ASP A 268 -12.99 -8.83 -8.96
N ASP A 269 -13.92 -8.11 -9.63
CA ASP A 269 -13.81 -7.77 -11.05
C ASP A 269 -12.75 -6.69 -11.33
N ASN A 270 -12.32 -5.96 -10.28
CA ASN A 270 -11.29 -4.92 -10.40
C ASN A 270 -10.06 -5.24 -9.55
N MET A 271 -9.47 -6.40 -9.79
CA MET A 271 -8.35 -6.95 -9.02
C MET A 271 -7.13 -7.21 -9.91
N VAL A 272 -5.95 -6.99 -9.35
CA VAL A 272 -4.65 -7.21 -9.99
C VAL A 272 -3.79 -8.10 -9.11
N TYR A 273 -3.15 -9.11 -9.70
CA TYR A 273 -2.11 -9.88 -9.05
C TYR A 273 -0.79 -9.13 -9.17
N SER A 274 -0.22 -8.71 -8.06
CA SER A 274 1.07 -8.04 -7.96
C SER A 274 2.15 -9.05 -7.56
N PHE A 275 3.22 -9.13 -8.31
CA PHE A 275 4.34 -10.01 -7.98
C PHE A 275 5.65 -9.22 -7.94
N HIS A 276 6.57 -9.64 -7.08
CA HIS A 276 7.89 -9.03 -6.97
C HIS A 276 8.93 -9.92 -7.62
N LYS A 277 9.78 -9.34 -8.45
CA LYS A 277 10.83 -10.07 -9.13
C LYS A 277 12.14 -9.30 -9.10
N TYR A 278 13.08 -9.83 -8.37
CA TYR A 278 14.47 -9.38 -8.37
C TYR A 278 15.31 -10.31 -9.23
N TRP A 279 16.10 -9.75 -10.16
CA TRP A 279 17.04 -10.55 -10.95
C TRP A 279 18.30 -10.78 -10.13
N SER A 280 18.40 -11.93 -9.50
CA SER A 280 19.49 -12.30 -8.59
C SER A 280 20.63 -13.10 -9.23
N THR A 281 20.74 -13.10 -10.55
CA THR A 281 21.83 -13.80 -11.24
C THR A 281 23.20 -13.18 -10.98
N CYS A 282 23.26 -12.00 -10.39
CA CYS A 282 24.50 -11.39 -9.94
C CYS A 282 24.39 -11.08 -8.45
N LEU A 283 25.01 -11.87 -7.61
CA LEU A 283 25.04 -11.70 -6.15
C LEU A 283 25.69 -10.38 -5.70
N LEU A 284 26.32 -9.64 -6.60
CA LEU A 284 27.00 -8.39 -6.33
C LEU A 284 26.21 -7.15 -6.80
N TYR A 285 25.15 -7.35 -7.60
CA TYR A 285 24.37 -6.24 -8.15
C TYR A 285 22.89 -6.56 -8.04
N THR A 286 22.19 -5.89 -7.18
CA THR A 286 20.75 -6.06 -6.96
C THR A 286 19.90 -5.61 -8.15
N SER A 287 20.45 -4.81 -9.05
CA SER A 287 19.93 -4.53 -10.39
C SER A 287 21.03 -3.84 -11.18
N PRO A 288 21.53 -4.41 -12.29
CA PRO A 288 22.45 -3.66 -13.12
C PRO A 288 21.76 -2.40 -13.64
N SER A 289 22.36 -1.25 -13.43
CA SER A 289 21.87 -0.01 -14.01
C SER A 289 21.88 -0.12 -15.55
N PRO A 290 21.10 0.67 -16.28
CA PRO A 290 21.19 0.71 -17.74
C PRO A 290 22.61 0.98 -18.28
N ARG A 291 23.51 1.58 -17.48
CA ARG A 291 24.92 1.76 -17.81
C ARG A 291 25.70 0.44 -17.74
N ASP A 292 25.37 -0.43 -16.78
CA ASP A 292 26.08 -1.71 -16.59
C ASP A 292 25.70 -2.69 -17.70
N GLN A 293 24.51 -2.60 -18.27
CA GLN A 293 24.09 -3.39 -19.42
C GLN A 293 24.81 -3.01 -20.72
N SER A 294 25.32 -1.80 -20.85
CA SER A 294 26.06 -1.37 -22.05
C SER A 294 27.47 -1.99 -22.14
N GLY A 295 28.04 -2.41 -21.00
CA GLY A 295 29.36 -3.06 -20.95
C GLY A 295 29.36 -4.52 -21.42
N SER A 296 28.25 -5.24 -21.32
CA SER A 296 28.14 -6.67 -21.69
C SER A 296 27.91 -6.92 -23.20
N ARG A 297 27.79 -5.88 -24.01
CA ARG A 297 27.61 -6.01 -25.48
C ARG A 297 28.92 -5.94 -26.29
N LYS A 298 30.05 -5.98 -25.63
CA LYS A 298 31.37 -6.01 -26.24
C LYS A 298 32.16 -7.26 -25.82
N ALA A 299 31.62 -8.43 -26.10
CA ALA A 299 32.40 -9.68 -26.14
C ALA A 299 31.87 -10.54 -27.29
#